data_8c805e0ffcf075b8a96602550e5b3347
#
_entry.id   8c805e0ffcf075b8a96602550e5b3347
#
_cell.length_a   1.000
_cell.length_b   1.000
_cell.length_c   1.000
_cell.angle_alpha   90.00
_cell.angle_beta   90.00
_cell.angle_gamma   90.00
#
_symmetry.space_group_name_H-M   'P 1'
#
loop_
_entity.id
_entity.type
_entity.pdbx_description
1 polymer ?
#
loop_
_entity_poly.entity_id
_entity_poly.type
_entity_poly.pdbx_seq_one_letter_code
_entity_poly.pdbx_strand_id
1 'polypeptide(L)'
;RSQEGKETKKGINMDINEEAYAIQEEVVEFRRALHRCPEIAFHETMTMEYIREHLEEWEISYKIFDPSGIIAVVGNGKKETIALRADMDALEVQEETGLDFASLNHGCMHACGHDGHTAILLATAKILKKHESELDRRVYLVFQPAEETAEGARFMLKTGVLDSVKRIYGVHIFNGIPSGKISLEAGPRMAATNWLAVHLYGRSGHAGKPHEGIDTAVAVSSMVMNFQSIISRNLNPLDPAVLTIGKVEAGTARNVIAGEAKIEGTARTFSRQAQEMIERRVKEIAKAHEQMYGVDVSVDFQQSSHGALINDPGVVEDVMEKAGEVFDPSEFTHVEAMMLGEDFANYLEEMDGCFAFIGGGDHPANHHGKFDFDEKALISGVRLMLTFVIV
;
A
#
# COMPACT_ATOMS: atom_id res chain seq x y z
N ARG A 1 -33.78 49.15 -0.44
CA ARG A 1 -32.34 48.88 -0.51
C ARG A 1 -32.02 47.85 0.56
N SER A 2 -32.10 46.58 0.19
CA SER A 2 -31.72 45.42 1.02
C SER A 2 -30.18 45.36 1.05
N GLN A 3 -29.62 45.44 2.24
CA GLN A 3 -28.24 45.03 2.49
C GLN A 3 -28.23 43.51 2.53
N GLU A 4 -27.81 42.90 1.45
CA GLU A 4 -27.36 41.50 1.45
C GLU A 4 -26.04 41.44 2.21
N GLY A 5 -26.11 40.87 3.42
CA GLY A 5 -24.92 40.52 4.19
C GLY A 5 -24.10 39.49 3.43
N LYS A 6 -22.90 39.85 3.00
CA LYS A 6 -21.87 38.88 2.63
C LYS A 6 -21.54 38.10 3.90
N GLU A 7 -22.06 36.89 4.03
CA GLU A 7 -21.47 35.89 4.92
C GLU A 7 -20.05 35.63 4.40
N THR A 8 -19.08 36.21 5.07
CA THR A 8 -17.67 35.82 4.90
C THR A 8 -17.58 34.33 5.33
N LYS A 9 -17.33 33.46 4.37
CA LYS A 9 -16.96 32.06 4.65
C LYS A 9 -15.76 32.09 5.60
N LYS A 10 -15.98 31.87 6.89
CA LYS A 10 -14.89 31.58 7.83
C LYS A 10 -14.39 30.18 7.48
N GLY A 11 -13.25 30.08 6.85
CA GLY A 11 -12.50 28.82 6.77
C GLY A 11 -12.07 28.37 8.17
N ILE A 12 -11.59 27.17 8.29
CA ILE A 12 -11.01 26.62 9.53
C ILE A 12 -9.88 27.58 9.97
N ASN A 13 -9.95 28.06 11.20
CA ASN A 13 -8.96 28.99 11.78
C ASN A 13 -7.93 28.21 12.61
N MET A 14 -7.39 27.13 12.05
CA MET A 14 -6.39 26.26 12.69
C MET A 14 -5.01 26.56 12.11
N ASP A 15 -4.05 26.92 12.95
CA ASP A 15 -2.64 26.94 12.55
C ASP A 15 -2.10 25.50 12.59
N ILE A 16 -2.00 24.88 11.41
CA ILE A 16 -1.57 23.49 11.27
C ILE A 16 -0.19 23.26 11.87
N ASN A 17 0.74 24.21 11.68
CA ASN A 17 2.09 24.07 12.19
C ASN A 17 2.10 24.14 13.73
N GLU A 18 1.40 25.10 14.33
CA GLU A 18 1.31 25.24 15.78
C GLU A 18 0.72 23.96 16.40
N GLU A 19 -0.42 23.48 15.88
CA GLU A 19 -1.10 22.29 16.39
C GLU A 19 -0.25 21.02 16.24
N ALA A 20 0.39 20.81 15.08
CA ALA A 20 1.21 19.64 14.84
C ALA A 20 2.48 19.61 15.71
N TYR A 21 3.14 20.76 15.89
CA TYR A 21 4.31 20.81 16.77
C TYR A 21 3.94 20.70 18.25
N ALA A 22 2.75 21.17 18.66
CA ALA A 22 2.26 21.03 20.04
C ALA A 22 2.05 19.56 20.46
N ILE A 23 1.73 18.65 19.51
CA ILE A 23 1.50 17.23 19.78
C ILE A 23 2.74 16.34 19.52
N GLN A 24 3.91 16.93 19.25
CA GLN A 24 5.09 16.19 18.80
C GLN A 24 5.52 15.09 19.75
N GLU A 25 5.56 15.33 21.04
CA GLU A 25 5.94 14.34 22.04
C GLU A 25 4.92 13.20 22.11
N GLU A 26 3.65 13.53 22.07
CA GLU A 26 2.55 12.57 22.18
C GLU A 26 2.46 11.65 20.94
N VAL A 27 2.64 12.16 19.72
CA VAL A 27 2.65 11.30 18.53
C VAL A 27 3.78 10.29 18.54
N VAL A 28 4.94 10.65 19.10
CA VAL A 28 6.05 9.71 19.33
C VAL A 28 5.66 8.64 20.36
N GLU A 29 4.96 9.03 21.44
CA GLU A 29 4.46 8.07 22.43
C GLU A 29 3.44 7.10 21.82
N PHE A 30 2.52 7.57 20.97
CA PHE A 30 1.57 6.71 20.25
C PHE A 30 2.33 5.69 19.38
N ARG A 31 3.27 6.15 18.55
CA ARG A 31 4.09 5.26 17.72
C ARG A 31 4.78 4.19 18.54
N ARG A 32 5.47 4.57 19.62
CA ARG A 32 6.25 3.64 20.44
C ARG A 32 5.37 2.66 21.22
N ALA A 33 4.17 3.06 21.62
CA ALA A 33 3.21 2.18 22.26
C ALA A 33 2.71 1.10 21.28
N LEU A 34 2.33 1.50 20.06
CA LEU A 34 1.92 0.59 18.99
C LEU A 34 3.06 -0.35 18.58
N HIS A 35 4.28 0.16 18.45
CA HIS A 35 5.45 -0.63 18.06
C HIS A 35 5.75 -1.79 19.01
N ARG A 36 5.43 -1.64 20.31
CA ARG A 36 5.60 -2.71 21.31
C ARG A 36 4.65 -3.89 21.13
N CYS A 37 3.51 -3.68 20.50
CA CYS A 37 2.43 -4.67 20.39
C CYS A 37 2.03 -4.92 18.93
N PRO A 38 2.98 -5.27 18.03
CA PRO A 38 2.65 -5.51 16.62
C PRO A 38 1.80 -6.78 16.49
N GLU A 39 0.82 -6.73 15.62
CA GLU A 39 -0.10 -7.83 15.35
C GLU A 39 -0.28 -8.00 13.85
N ILE A 40 -0.33 -9.24 13.37
CA ILE A 40 -0.45 -9.54 11.94
C ILE A 40 -1.87 -9.28 11.43
N ALA A 41 -2.00 -9.22 10.12
CA ALA A 41 -3.23 -8.99 9.37
C ALA A 41 -4.45 -9.72 9.96
N PHE A 42 -5.54 -8.99 10.20
CA PHE A 42 -6.80 -9.43 10.80
C PHE A 42 -6.72 -9.99 12.25
N HIS A 43 -5.60 -9.74 12.93
CA HIS A 43 -5.42 -10.11 14.35
C HIS A 43 -5.06 -8.91 15.23
N GLU A 44 -5.26 -7.68 14.74
CA GLU A 44 -4.87 -6.40 15.35
C GLU A 44 -5.77 -6.03 16.57
N THR A 45 -5.90 -6.95 17.51
CA THR A 45 -6.83 -6.82 18.65
C THR A 45 -6.37 -5.77 19.66
N MET A 46 -5.10 -5.81 20.07
CA MET A 46 -4.53 -4.85 21.02
C MET A 46 -4.36 -3.47 20.39
N THR A 47 -4.01 -3.45 19.11
CA THR A 47 -3.92 -2.22 18.31
C THR A 47 -5.28 -1.52 18.24
N MET A 48 -6.36 -2.26 17.94
CA MET A 48 -7.72 -1.72 17.96
C MET A 48 -8.13 -1.24 19.34
N GLU A 49 -7.78 -1.98 20.40
CA GLU A 49 -8.10 -1.59 21.78
C GLU A 49 -7.40 -0.27 22.12
N TYR A 50 -6.12 -0.12 21.78
CA TYR A 50 -5.38 1.12 21.98
C TYR A 50 -6.01 2.31 21.25
N ILE A 51 -6.39 2.12 19.99
CA ILE A 51 -7.08 3.15 19.20
C ILE A 51 -8.43 3.50 19.83
N ARG A 52 -9.22 2.49 20.23
CA ARG A 52 -10.53 2.65 20.84
C ARG A 52 -10.46 3.47 22.14
N GLU A 53 -9.51 3.16 23.03
CA GLU A 53 -9.33 3.89 24.29
C GLU A 53 -9.11 5.37 24.07
N HIS A 54 -8.27 5.76 23.09
CA HIS A 54 -8.04 7.16 22.76
C HIS A 54 -9.26 7.84 22.13
N LEU A 55 -9.97 7.14 21.21
CA LEU A 55 -11.19 7.68 20.62
C LEU A 55 -12.27 7.92 21.66
N GLU A 56 -12.41 7.02 22.65
CA GLU A 56 -13.35 7.17 23.78
C GLU A 56 -12.94 8.33 24.69
N GLU A 57 -11.65 8.44 25.06
CA GLU A 57 -11.13 9.54 25.87
C GLU A 57 -11.43 10.91 25.23
N TRP A 58 -11.30 10.99 23.90
CA TRP A 58 -11.54 12.26 23.17
C TRP A 58 -13.01 12.43 22.73
N GLU A 59 -13.90 11.53 23.13
CA GLU A 59 -15.32 11.56 22.74
C GLU A 59 -15.52 11.61 21.20
N ILE A 60 -14.72 10.85 20.46
CA ILE A 60 -14.85 10.69 19.01
C ILE A 60 -15.72 9.48 18.72
N SER A 61 -16.76 9.66 17.91
CA SER A 61 -17.65 8.58 17.51
C SER A 61 -16.94 7.63 16.51
N TYR A 62 -17.11 6.31 16.71
CA TYR A 62 -16.47 5.31 15.86
C TYR A 62 -17.36 4.07 15.68
N LYS A 63 -16.99 3.22 14.72
CA LYS A 63 -17.50 1.86 14.51
C LYS A 63 -16.33 0.89 14.41
N ILE A 64 -16.50 -0.28 15.03
CA ILE A 64 -15.58 -1.42 14.94
C ILE A 64 -16.16 -2.41 13.93
N PHE A 65 -15.28 -3.06 13.17
CA PHE A 65 -15.60 -4.10 12.19
C PHE A 65 -14.86 -5.40 12.53
N ASP A 66 -15.58 -6.51 12.49
CA ASP A 66 -15.03 -7.83 12.77
C ASP A 66 -14.44 -8.45 11.48
N PRO A 67 -13.24 -9.04 11.50
CA PRO A 67 -12.41 -9.37 12.69
C PRO A 67 -11.55 -8.19 13.18
N SER A 68 -11.28 -7.17 12.37
CA SER A 68 -10.45 -6.03 12.70
C SER A 68 -10.78 -4.84 11.80
N GLY A 69 -10.64 -3.62 12.32
CA GLY A 69 -10.86 -2.38 11.60
C GLY A 69 -11.70 -1.38 12.38
N ILE A 70 -11.34 -0.10 12.31
CA ILE A 70 -12.07 1.00 12.94
C ILE A 70 -12.30 2.12 11.93
N ILE A 71 -13.51 2.65 11.88
CA ILE A 71 -13.79 3.93 11.22
C ILE A 71 -14.36 4.88 12.25
N ALA A 72 -13.61 5.95 12.54
CA ALA A 72 -14.05 7.05 13.36
C ALA A 72 -14.52 8.22 12.50
N VAL A 73 -15.24 9.17 13.11
CA VAL A 73 -15.77 10.34 12.40
C VAL A 73 -15.66 11.59 13.24
N VAL A 74 -15.17 12.67 12.62
CA VAL A 74 -15.09 14.00 13.24
C VAL A 74 -15.73 15.01 12.29
N GLY A 75 -16.45 15.99 12.86
CA GLY A 75 -17.16 17.03 12.13
C GLY A 75 -18.49 16.54 11.52
N ASN A 76 -19.33 17.51 11.20
CA ASN A 76 -20.65 17.27 10.61
C ASN A 76 -21.01 18.30 9.53
N GLY A 77 -20.00 18.98 8.99
CA GLY A 77 -20.16 20.03 8.01
C GLY A 77 -20.89 19.61 6.74
N LYS A 78 -21.20 20.59 5.90
CA LYS A 78 -22.03 20.38 4.68
C LYS A 78 -21.21 20.22 3.40
N LYS A 79 -19.89 20.45 3.46
CA LYS A 79 -19.00 20.17 2.34
C LYS A 79 -18.86 18.67 2.10
N GLU A 80 -18.17 18.32 1.04
CA GLU A 80 -17.87 16.93 0.70
C GLU A 80 -17.24 16.19 1.87
N THR A 81 -17.69 14.96 2.07
CA THR A 81 -17.11 14.04 3.04
C THR A 81 -15.80 13.49 2.52
N ILE A 82 -14.77 13.53 3.35
CA ILE A 82 -13.44 12.97 3.03
C ILE A 82 -13.07 11.87 4.00
N ALA A 83 -12.07 11.07 3.64
CA ALA A 83 -11.47 10.09 4.53
C ALA A 83 -9.95 10.26 4.60
N LEU A 84 -9.39 10.01 5.78
CA LEU A 84 -7.97 9.85 6.03
C LEU A 84 -7.72 8.40 6.44
N ARG A 85 -6.74 7.73 5.85
CA ARG A 85 -6.44 6.31 6.10
C ARG A 85 -5.07 6.13 6.70
N ALA A 86 -4.99 5.26 7.68
CA ALA A 86 -3.76 4.59 8.12
C ALA A 86 -4.00 3.08 8.17
N ASP A 87 -3.01 2.31 7.74
CA ASP A 87 -2.89 0.89 8.00
C ASP A 87 -2.41 0.65 9.42
N MET A 88 -2.65 -0.56 9.97
CA MET A 88 -2.32 -0.86 11.36
C MET A 88 -1.74 -2.26 11.62
N ASP A 89 -1.64 -3.10 10.59
CA ASP A 89 -1.08 -4.44 10.71
C ASP A 89 0.46 -4.45 10.71
N ALA A 90 1.03 -5.56 11.13
CA ALA A 90 2.45 -5.80 11.23
C ALA A 90 2.85 -7.08 10.48
N LEU A 91 4.14 -7.36 10.43
CA LEU A 91 4.74 -8.45 9.68
C LEU A 91 5.28 -9.56 10.59
N GLU A 92 5.28 -10.80 10.08
CA GLU A 92 5.98 -11.94 10.70
C GLU A 92 7.50 -11.80 10.49
N VAL A 93 8.09 -10.79 11.11
CA VAL A 93 9.51 -10.48 11.07
C VAL A 93 10.05 -10.45 12.49
N GLN A 94 11.18 -11.14 12.74
CA GLN A 94 11.86 -11.04 14.03
C GLN A 94 12.59 -9.69 14.12
N GLU A 95 12.23 -8.90 15.12
CA GLU A 95 12.90 -7.62 15.37
C GLU A 95 14.32 -7.81 15.90
N GLU A 96 15.24 -7.02 15.35
CA GLU A 96 16.68 -6.98 15.67
C GLU A 96 17.19 -5.55 15.91
N THR A 97 16.31 -4.59 16.19
CA THR A 97 16.66 -3.16 16.32
C THR A 97 17.38 -2.87 17.62
N GLY A 98 17.02 -3.53 18.72
CA GLY A 98 17.53 -3.23 20.07
C GLY A 98 16.98 -1.93 20.66
N LEU A 99 15.86 -1.42 20.16
CA LEU A 99 15.20 -0.22 20.68
C LEU A 99 14.59 -0.46 22.07
N ASP A 100 14.50 0.58 22.89
CA ASP A 100 13.87 0.51 24.22
C ASP A 100 12.35 0.24 24.13
N PHE A 101 11.77 0.47 22.97
CA PHE A 101 10.37 0.21 22.66
C PHE A 101 10.18 -0.91 21.62
N ALA A 102 11.17 -1.78 21.48
CA ALA A 102 11.10 -2.94 20.58
C ALA A 102 9.86 -3.81 20.86
N SER A 103 9.45 -4.58 19.84
CA SER A 103 8.33 -5.51 19.90
C SER A 103 8.39 -6.45 21.12
N LEU A 104 7.29 -6.58 21.81
CA LEU A 104 7.08 -7.59 22.87
C LEU A 104 6.54 -8.92 22.30
N ASN A 105 6.14 -8.94 21.02
CA ASN A 105 5.61 -10.10 20.32
C ASN A 105 6.73 -10.76 19.49
N HIS A 106 7.32 -11.83 20.05
CA HIS A 106 8.42 -12.54 19.38
C HIS A 106 8.00 -13.02 17.98
N GLY A 107 8.83 -12.70 16.98
CA GLY A 107 8.58 -13.06 15.57
C GLY A 107 7.60 -12.12 14.83
N CYS A 108 7.15 -11.04 15.48
CA CYS A 108 6.29 -10.04 14.86
C CYS A 108 6.86 -8.63 15.06
N MET A 109 6.81 -7.78 14.06
CA MET A 109 7.38 -6.43 14.09
C MET A 109 6.64 -5.49 13.15
N HIS A 110 6.46 -4.23 13.56
CA HIS A 110 6.10 -3.16 12.64
C HIS A 110 7.31 -2.79 11.76
N ALA A 111 7.59 -3.64 10.76
CA ALA A 111 8.71 -3.46 9.85
C ALA A 111 8.36 -2.68 8.58
N CYS A 112 7.13 -2.11 8.50
CA CYS A 112 6.68 -1.28 7.38
C CYS A 112 6.28 0.16 7.80
N GLY A 113 6.29 0.46 9.11
CA GLY A 113 6.00 1.80 9.61
C GLY A 113 4.52 2.06 9.91
N HIS A 114 3.66 1.03 9.90
CA HIS A 114 2.22 1.17 10.15
C HIS A 114 1.91 1.65 11.58
N ASP A 115 2.78 1.39 12.54
CA ASP A 115 2.77 2.03 13.88
C ASP A 115 2.85 3.55 13.78
N GLY A 116 3.73 4.06 12.91
CA GLY A 116 3.87 5.48 12.60
C GLY A 116 2.65 6.05 11.87
N HIS A 117 2.09 5.32 10.90
CA HIS A 117 0.90 5.76 10.15
C HIS A 117 -0.32 5.87 11.08
N THR A 118 -0.53 4.84 11.92
CA THR A 118 -1.60 4.84 12.94
C THR A 118 -1.41 5.97 13.96
N ALA A 119 -0.18 6.22 14.42
CA ALA A 119 0.13 7.32 15.34
C ALA A 119 -0.15 8.70 14.73
N ILE A 120 0.22 8.90 13.45
CA ILE A 120 -0.10 10.12 12.69
C ILE A 120 -1.62 10.33 12.63
N LEU A 121 -2.39 9.29 12.35
CA LEU A 121 -3.85 9.40 12.24
C LEU A 121 -4.50 9.65 13.60
N LEU A 122 -4.01 9.04 14.69
CA LEU A 122 -4.46 9.32 16.07
C LEU A 122 -4.20 10.78 16.47
N ALA A 123 -2.98 11.28 16.22
CA ALA A 123 -2.64 12.67 16.50
C ALA A 123 -3.52 13.63 15.69
N THR A 124 -3.75 13.33 14.42
CA THR A 124 -4.67 14.09 13.55
C THR A 124 -6.09 14.07 14.10
N ALA A 125 -6.59 12.90 14.54
CA ALA A 125 -7.91 12.74 15.13
C ALA A 125 -8.12 13.66 16.35
N LYS A 126 -7.14 13.69 17.25
CA LYS A 126 -7.15 14.54 18.45
C LYS A 126 -7.22 16.03 18.13
N ILE A 127 -6.40 16.48 17.16
CA ILE A 127 -6.39 17.87 16.70
C ILE A 127 -7.72 18.22 16.03
N LEU A 128 -8.22 17.38 15.14
CA LEU A 128 -9.50 17.60 14.47
C LEU A 128 -10.66 17.67 15.48
N LYS A 129 -10.64 16.85 16.51
CA LYS A 129 -11.65 16.90 17.58
C LYS A 129 -11.62 18.21 18.35
N LYS A 130 -10.44 18.73 18.67
CA LYS A 130 -10.26 20.06 19.29
C LYS A 130 -10.90 21.17 18.47
N HIS A 131 -10.82 21.08 17.14
CA HIS A 131 -11.35 22.05 16.17
C HIS A 131 -12.68 21.61 15.52
N GLU A 132 -13.37 20.60 16.07
CA GLU A 132 -14.55 19.98 15.44
C GLU A 132 -15.65 20.98 15.04
N SER A 133 -15.88 22.00 15.87
CA SER A 133 -16.91 23.03 15.61
C SER A 133 -16.56 23.96 14.43
N GLU A 134 -15.31 23.99 14.01
CA GLU A 134 -14.82 24.81 12.89
C GLU A 134 -14.80 24.02 11.57
N LEU A 135 -14.93 22.68 11.64
CA LEU A 135 -14.92 21.83 10.45
C LEU A 135 -16.17 22.06 9.60
N ASP A 136 -15.98 22.42 8.33
CA ASP A 136 -17.05 22.62 7.37
C ASP A 136 -17.45 21.35 6.63
N ARG A 137 -16.78 20.22 6.91
CA ARG A 137 -16.99 18.89 6.33
C ARG A 137 -16.98 17.80 7.40
N ARG A 138 -17.37 16.60 6.99
CA ARG A 138 -17.22 15.37 7.75
C ARG A 138 -15.92 14.68 7.33
N VAL A 139 -15.11 14.27 8.31
CA VAL A 139 -13.86 13.54 8.10
C VAL A 139 -13.99 12.15 8.69
N TYR A 140 -13.90 11.13 7.86
CA TYR A 140 -13.73 9.75 8.31
C TYR A 140 -12.25 9.46 8.56
N LEU A 141 -11.95 8.77 9.65
CA LEU A 141 -10.64 8.33 10.06
C LEU A 141 -10.64 6.80 9.98
N VAL A 142 -9.96 6.26 8.98
CA VAL A 142 -9.98 4.84 8.64
C VAL A 142 -8.70 4.19 9.16
N PHE A 143 -8.83 3.41 10.24
CA PHE A 143 -7.78 2.55 10.76
C PHE A 143 -7.97 1.18 10.13
N GLN A 144 -7.19 0.91 9.10
CA GLN A 144 -7.36 -0.23 8.22
C GLN A 144 -6.49 -1.40 8.66
N PRO A 145 -7.04 -2.63 8.78
CA PRO A 145 -6.26 -3.86 8.99
C PRO A 145 -5.65 -4.36 7.68
N ALA A 146 -4.76 -5.35 7.76
CA ALA A 146 -4.44 -6.30 6.69
C ALA A 146 -3.99 -5.66 5.36
N GLU A 147 -3.16 -4.60 5.41
CA GLU A 147 -2.52 -4.04 4.21
C GLU A 147 -1.54 -5.05 3.60
N GLU A 148 -0.72 -5.69 4.44
CA GLU A 148 0.36 -6.60 4.03
C GLU A 148 -0.13 -7.88 3.33
N THR A 149 -1.41 -8.21 3.48
CA THR A 149 -2.09 -9.27 2.72
C THR A 149 -2.89 -8.73 1.52
N ALA A 150 -2.92 -7.41 1.35
CA ALA A 150 -3.66 -6.69 0.31
C ALA A 150 -5.19 -6.98 0.33
N GLU A 151 -5.75 -7.22 1.50
CA GLU A 151 -7.17 -7.54 1.70
C GLU A 151 -7.92 -6.46 2.47
N GLY A 152 -7.19 -5.63 3.24
CA GLY A 152 -7.76 -4.69 4.19
C GLY A 152 -8.59 -3.57 3.55
N ALA A 153 -8.09 -2.92 2.50
CA ALA A 153 -8.84 -1.86 1.83
C ALA A 153 -10.18 -2.35 1.27
N ARG A 154 -10.18 -3.53 0.62
CA ARG A 154 -11.44 -4.15 0.13
C ARG A 154 -12.38 -4.55 1.26
N PHE A 155 -11.83 -5.01 2.38
CA PHE A 155 -12.62 -5.29 3.57
C PHE A 155 -13.29 -4.02 4.09
N MET A 156 -12.56 -2.91 4.24
CA MET A 156 -13.11 -1.63 4.70
C MET A 156 -14.14 -1.05 3.73
N LEU A 157 -13.92 -1.13 2.42
CA LEU A 157 -14.89 -0.71 1.39
C LEU A 157 -16.21 -1.50 1.49
N LYS A 158 -16.15 -2.82 1.70
CA LYS A 158 -17.35 -3.67 1.84
C LYS A 158 -18.23 -3.33 3.05
N THR A 159 -17.74 -2.56 4.01
CA THR A 159 -18.54 -2.09 5.14
C THR A 159 -19.67 -1.13 4.74
N GLY A 160 -19.58 -0.51 3.56
CA GLY A 160 -20.52 0.49 3.05
C GLY A 160 -20.47 1.84 3.78
N VAL A 161 -19.65 2.00 4.82
CA VAL A 161 -19.55 3.26 5.58
C VAL A 161 -18.91 4.37 4.75
N LEU A 162 -18.04 3.98 3.81
CA LEU A 162 -17.30 4.91 2.97
C LEU A 162 -18.04 5.32 1.68
N ASP A 163 -19.25 4.80 1.40
CA ASP A 163 -19.99 5.05 0.16
C ASP A 163 -20.29 6.54 -0.10
N SER A 164 -20.31 7.36 0.94
CA SER A 164 -20.52 8.81 0.84
C SER A 164 -19.23 9.62 0.72
N VAL A 165 -18.07 8.98 0.84
CA VAL A 165 -16.76 9.64 0.76
C VAL A 165 -16.48 10.01 -0.69
N LYS A 166 -16.01 11.24 -0.90
CA LYS A 166 -15.65 11.75 -2.24
C LYS A 166 -14.16 11.70 -2.48
N ARG A 167 -13.37 11.96 -1.45
CA ARG A 167 -11.92 11.94 -1.55
C ARG A 167 -11.32 11.19 -0.37
N ILE A 168 -10.28 10.40 -0.63
CA ILE A 168 -9.52 9.69 0.39
C ILE A 168 -8.03 10.03 0.28
N TYR A 169 -7.38 10.10 1.43
CA TYR A 169 -5.97 10.45 1.54
C TYR A 169 -5.23 9.48 2.44
N GLY A 170 -4.01 9.14 2.06
CA GLY A 170 -3.13 8.30 2.84
C GLY A 170 -1.68 8.76 2.75
N VAL A 171 -0.87 8.26 3.67
CA VAL A 171 0.59 8.48 3.69
C VAL A 171 1.30 7.18 3.98
N HIS A 172 2.54 7.05 3.51
CA HIS A 172 3.42 5.95 3.86
C HIS A 172 4.85 6.45 4.15
N ILE A 173 5.45 5.94 5.21
CA ILE A 173 6.83 6.26 5.60
C ILE A 173 7.77 5.30 4.88
N PHE A 174 8.71 5.85 4.09
CA PHE A 174 9.72 5.09 3.38
C PHE A 174 11.13 5.50 3.79
N ASN A 175 11.95 4.54 4.15
CA ASN A 175 13.39 4.72 4.29
C ASN A 175 14.07 4.90 2.92
N GLY A 176 15.21 5.58 2.91
CA GLY A 176 15.88 6.00 1.68
C GLY A 176 15.38 7.34 1.11
N ILE A 177 14.25 7.85 1.59
CA ILE A 177 13.82 9.23 1.36
C ILE A 177 14.35 10.07 2.52
N PRO A 178 14.91 11.27 2.30
CA PRO A 178 15.43 12.09 3.40
C PRO A 178 14.38 12.37 4.47
N SER A 179 14.79 12.28 5.74
CA SER A 179 13.93 12.39 6.92
C SER A 179 12.95 13.56 6.84
N GLY A 180 11.66 13.28 7.03
CA GLY A 180 10.57 14.25 7.07
C GLY A 180 10.25 14.93 5.73
N LYS A 181 10.96 14.62 4.63
CA LYS A 181 10.61 15.12 3.31
C LYS A 181 9.34 14.42 2.80
N ILE A 182 8.56 15.15 2.02
CA ILE A 182 7.30 14.70 1.44
C ILE A 182 7.46 14.56 -0.07
N SER A 183 6.96 13.45 -0.61
CA SER A 183 6.82 13.24 -2.05
C SER A 183 5.34 13.04 -2.36
N LEU A 184 4.78 13.95 -3.15
CA LEU A 184 3.37 13.92 -3.57
C LEU A 184 3.29 14.31 -5.05
N GLU A 185 3.24 13.32 -5.92
CA GLU A 185 3.14 13.51 -7.36
C GLU A 185 1.86 12.87 -7.91
N ALA A 186 1.35 13.44 -8.98
CA ALA A 186 0.23 12.92 -9.75
C ALA A 186 0.62 11.67 -10.56
N GLY A 187 -0.35 10.83 -10.85
CA GLY A 187 -0.16 9.64 -11.66
C GLY A 187 0.32 8.43 -10.88
N PRO A 188 0.95 7.43 -11.55
CA PRO A 188 1.36 6.19 -10.92
C PRO A 188 2.39 6.39 -9.80
N ARG A 189 2.13 5.79 -8.63
CA ARG A 189 3.03 5.82 -7.48
C ARG A 189 3.51 4.44 -7.08
N MET A 190 2.62 3.42 -7.05
CA MET A 190 2.96 2.04 -6.72
C MET A 190 2.30 1.06 -7.68
N ALA A 191 2.92 -0.09 -7.90
CA ALA A 191 2.52 -1.03 -8.94
C ALA A 191 1.44 -2.01 -8.48
N ALA A 192 0.60 -2.46 -9.43
CA ALA A 192 -0.18 -3.67 -9.26
C ALA A 192 0.74 -4.90 -9.19
N THR A 193 0.39 -5.84 -8.32
CA THR A 193 1.12 -7.10 -8.12
C THR A 193 0.32 -8.27 -8.65
N ASN A 194 0.88 -9.07 -9.54
CA ASN A 194 0.24 -10.28 -10.06
C ASN A 194 1.15 -11.49 -9.82
N TRP A 195 0.54 -12.62 -9.53
CA TRP A 195 1.24 -13.89 -9.34
C TRP A 195 1.08 -14.77 -10.56
N LEU A 196 2.15 -15.47 -10.92
CA LEU A 196 2.19 -16.39 -12.04
C LEU A 196 2.64 -17.76 -11.56
N ALA A 197 1.85 -18.79 -11.86
CA ALA A 197 2.27 -20.18 -11.79
C ALA A 197 1.99 -20.89 -13.12
N VAL A 198 2.98 -21.62 -13.65
CA VAL A 198 2.81 -22.42 -14.86
C VAL A 198 3.28 -23.84 -14.58
N HIS A 199 2.41 -24.81 -14.83
CA HIS A 199 2.74 -26.23 -14.71
C HIS A 199 2.81 -26.87 -16.10
N LEU A 200 3.88 -27.63 -16.33
CA LEU A 200 4.10 -28.39 -17.55
C LEU A 200 4.05 -29.89 -17.23
N TYR A 201 3.29 -30.62 -17.99
CA TYR A 201 3.15 -32.08 -17.89
C TYR A 201 3.63 -32.71 -19.20
N GLY A 202 4.58 -33.59 -19.07
CA GLY A 202 5.16 -34.37 -20.15
C GLY A 202 5.12 -35.87 -19.86
N ARG A 203 6.19 -36.58 -20.21
CA ARG A 203 6.31 -38.01 -19.94
C ARG A 203 7.73 -38.37 -19.55
N SER A 204 7.92 -38.87 -18.33
CA SER A 204 9.21 -39.39 -17.86
C SER A 204 9.67 -40.56 -18.68
N GLY A 205 11.00 -40.76 -18.77
CA GLY A 205 11.61 -41.84 -19.51
C GLY A 205 13.08 -42.01 -19.18
N HIS A 206 13.70 -43.07 -19.68
CA HIS A 206 15.13 -43.28 -19.50
C HIS A 206 15.92 -42.25 -20.33
N ALA A 207 16.89 -41.56 -19.74
CA ALA A 207 17.65 -40.49 -20.38
C ALA A 207 18.35 -40.90 -21.69
N GLY A 208 18.72 -42.19 -21.82
CA GLY A 208 19.30 -42.77 -23.06
C GLY A 208 18.26 -43.10 -24.15
N LYS A 209 16.96 -42.88 -23.91
CA LYS A 209 15.87 -43.14 -24.84
C LYS A 209 14.93 -41.93 -24.96
N PRO A 210 15.44 -40.78 -25.43
CA PRO A 210 14.68 -39.52 -25.43
C PRO A 210 13.40 -39.58 -26.29
N HIS A 211 13.34 -40.45 -27.30
CA HIS A 211 12.18 -40.64 -28.17
C HIS A 211 10.99 -41.33 -27.51
N GLU A 212 11.19 -41.93 -26.32
CA GLU A 212 10.13 -42.55 -25.53
C GLU A 212 9.53 -41.59 -24.46
N GLY A 213 10.17 -40.41 -24.23
CA GLY A 213 9.74 -39.39 -23.25
C GLY A 213 9.16 -38.13 -23.91
N ILE A 214 8.68 -37.21 -23.07
CA ILE A 214 8.33 -35.82 -23.41
C ILE A 214 9.00 -34.96 -22.31
N ASP A 215 10.05 -34.24 -22.71
CA ASP A 215 10.98 -33.60 -21.79
C ASP A 215 10.49 -32.19 -21.37
N THR A 216 9.98 -32.10 -20.16
CA THR A 216 9.52 -30.81 -19.60
C THR A 216 10.67 -29.89 -19.15
N ALA A 217 11.89 -30.43 -18.93
CA ALA A 217 13.02 -29.58 -18.57
C ALA A 217 13.47 -28.72 -19.78
N VAL A 218 13.45 -29.27 -20.99
CA VAL A 218 13.73 -28.51 -22.21
C VAL A 218 12.60 -27.50 -22.48
N ALA A 219 11.34 -27.94 -22.37
CA ALA A 219 10.17 -27.08 -22.61
C ALA A 219 10.13 -25.88 -21.64
N VAL A 220 10.35 -26.11 -20.36
CA VAL A 220 10.31 -25.03 -19.35
C VAL A 220 11.46 -24.03 -19.52
N SER A 221 12.66 -24.52 -19.88
CA SER A 221 13.80 -23.64 -20.14
C SER A 221 13.54 -22.70 -21.32
N SER A 222 12.97 -23.23 -22.42
CA SER A 222 12.55 -22.45 -23.58
C SER A 222 11.46 -21.46 -23.21
N MET A 223 10.47 -21.85 -22.41
CA MET A 223 9.36 -21.00 -21.98
C MET A 223 9.84 -19.80 -21.17
N VAL A 224 10.74 -20.00 -20.20
CA VAL A 224 11.35 -18.92 -19.42
C VAL A 224 12.04 -17.89 -20.30
N MET A 225 12.80 -18.36 -21.32
CA MET A 225 13.45 -17.46 -22.29
C MET A 225 12.43 -16.70 -23.14
N ASN A 226 11.36 -17.35 -23.60
CA ASN A 226 10.32 -16.70 -24.39
C ASN A 226 9.51 -15.68 -23.58
N PHE A 227 9.28 -15.90 -22.31
CA PHE A 227 8.62 -14.92 -21.43
C PHE A 227 9.38 -13.59 -21.36
N GLN A 228 10.71 -13.58 -21.49
CA GLN A 228 11.49 -12.34 -21.53
C GLN A 228 11.09 -11.42 -22.71
N SER A 229 10.58 -11.99 -23.79
CA SER A 229 10.12 -11.24 -24.96
C SER A 229 8.84 -10.44 -24.68
N ILE A 230 8.06 -10.79 -23.68
CA ILE A 230 6.82 -10.11 -23.32
C ILE A 230 7.12 -8.66 -22.99
N ILE A 231 8.02 -8.42 -22.03
CA ILE A 231 8.40 -7.05 -21.63
C ILE A 231 9.17 -6.36 -22.75
N SER A 232 10.19 -7.03 -23.31
CA SER A 232 11.12 -6.38 -24.22
C SER A 232 10.56 -6.14 -25.63
N ARG A 233 9.51 -6.85 -26.08
CA ARG A 233 9.01 -6.82 -27.47
C ARG A 233 7.51 -6.57 -27.61
N ASN A 234 6.71 -6.62 -26.53
CA ASN A 234 5.26 -6.48 -26.63
C ASN A 234 4.71 -5.26 -25.89
N LEU A 235 5.40 -4.79 -24.84
CA LEU A 235 4.98 -3.59 -24.12
C LEU A 235 5.53 -2.32 -24.79
N ASN A 236 4.80 -1.21 -24.60
CA ASN A 236 5.29 0.11 -24.91
C ASN A 236 6.50 0.41 -24.00
N PRO A 237 7.66 0.81 -24.53
CA PRO A 237 8.85 1.14 -23.73
C PRO A 237 8.63 2.25 -22.68
N LEU A 238 7.58 3.06 -22.85
CA LEU A 238 7.18 4.10 -21.91
C LEU A 238 6.17 3.64 -20.86
N ASP A 239 5.75 2.38 -20.87
CA ASP A 239 4.85 1.77 -19.89
C ASP A 239 5.67 0.76 -19.05
N PRO A 240 6.23 1.19 -17.92
CA PRO A 240 7.13 0.36 -17.13
C PRO A 240 6.42 -0.87 -16.58
N ALA A 241 7.03 -2.04 -16.75
CA ALA A 241 6.55 -3.29 -16.17
C ALA A 241 7.70 -4.26 -15.90
N VAL A 242 7.48 -5.16 -14.97
CA VAL A 242 8.42 -6.23 -14.62
C VAL A 242 7.70 -7.58 -14.69
N LEU A 243 8.34 -8.57 -15.30
CA LEU A 243 7.95 -9.98 -15.23
C LEU A 243 9.16 -10.76 -14.71
N THR A 244 9.08 -11.20 -13.47
CA THR A 244 10.15 -11.96 -12.82
C THR A 244 9.74 -13.42 -12.68
N ILE A 245 10.59 -14.33 -13.14
CA ILE A 245 10.51 -15.74 -12.85
C ILE A 245 11.44 -16.01 -11.67
N GLY A 246 10.86 -16.23 -10.49
CA GLY A 246 11.61 -16.41 -9.24
C GLY A 246 11.96 -17.87 -8.96
N LYS A 247 11.20 -18.83 -9.51
CA LYS A 247 11.39 -20.25 -9.26
C LYS A 247 11.12 -21.09 -10.50
N VAL A 248 12.00 -22.06 -10.77
CA VAL A 248 11.85 -23.08 -11.82
C VAL A 248 12.22 -24.42 -11.23
N GLU A 249 11.33 -25.39 -11.36
CA GLU A 249 11.55 -26.78 -10.92
C GLU A 249 11.29 -27.72 -12.09
N ALA A 250 12.15 -28.72 -12.31
CA ALA A 250 11.97 -29.73 -13.36
C ALA A 250 12.68 -31.05 -13.02
N GLY A 251 11.96 -32.15 -13.19
CA GLY A 251 12.50 -33.52 -13.06
C GLY A 251 12.85 -33.93 -11.63
N THR A 252 13.28 -35.19 -11.48
CA THR A 252 13.52 -35.84 -10.18
C THR A 252 14.92 -36.44 -10.05
N ALA A 253 15.55 -36.83 -11.14
CA ALA A 253 16.88 -37.49 -11.15
C ALA A 253 17.63 -37.20 -12.43
N ARG A 254 18.98 -37.17 -12.35
CA ARG A 254 19.89 -36.85 -13.48
C ARG A 254 19.84 -37.80 -14.70
N ASN A 255 19.29 -39.01 -14.52
CA ASN A 255 19.21 -40.04 -15.55
C ASN A 255 17.76 -40.38 -15.95
N VAL A 256 16.81 -39.51 -15.58
CA VAL A 256 15.39 -39.61 -15.92
C VAL A 256 14.95 -38.34 -16.65
N ILE A 257 14.28 -38.51 -17.80
CA ILE A 257 13.66 -37.38 -18.52
C ILE A 257 12.60 -36.76 -17.62
N ALA A 258 12.62 -35.45 -17.46
CA ALA A 258 11.67 -34.71 -16.63
C ALA A 258 10.25 -34.84 -17.19
N GLY A 259 9.35 -35.47 -16.43
CA GLY A 259 7.94 -35.61 -16.80
C GLY A 259 7.07 -34.46 -16.32
N GLU A 260 7.57 -33.66 -15.37
CA GLU A 260 6.87 -32.49 -14.83
C GLU A 260 7.84 -31.33 -14.62
N ALA A 261 7.34 -30.11 -14.82
CA ALA A 261 8.06 -28.90 -14.49
C ALA A 261 7.09 -27.81 -14.00
N LYS A 262 7.62 -26.86 -13.22
CA LYS A 262 6.86 -25.73 -12.67
C LYS A 262 7.66 -24.43 -12.79
N ILE A 263 6.98 -23.35 -13.12
CA ILE A 263 7.45 -21.97 -13.05
C ILE A 263 6.61 -21.23 -12.02
N GLU A 264 7.23 -20.42 -11.16
CA GLU A 264 6.56 -19.46 -10.31
C GLU A 264 7.22 -18.09 -10.49
N GLY A 265 6.39 -17.05 -10.54
CA GLY A 265 6.86 -15.70 -10.81
C GLY A 265 5.86 -14.63 -10.43
N THR A 266 6.24 -13.37 -10.68
CA THR A 266 5.42 -12.19 -10.43
C THR A 266 5.47 -11.23 -11.60
N ALA A 267 4.36 -10.51 -11.84
CA ALA A 267 4.33 -9.37 -12.73
C ALA A 267 3.97 -8.11 -11.94
N ARG A 268 4.67 -7.01 -12.24
CA ARG A 268 4.42 -5.68 -11.68
C ARG A 268 4.09 -4.72 -12.80
N THR A 269 3.03 -3.94 -12.68
CA THR A 269 2.57 -3.02 -13.74
C THR A 269 1.97 -1.75 -13.14
N PHE A 270 2.05 -0.63 -13.87
CA PHE A 270 1.37 0.61 -13.51
C PHE A 270 0.09 0.85 -14.32
N SER A 271 -0.20 -0.01 -15.29
CA SER A 271 -1.42 0.11 -16.10
C SER A 271 -2.12 -1.24 -16.24
N ARG A 272 -3.46 -1.17 -16.29
CA ARG A 272 -4.29 -2.33 -16.58
C ARG A 272 -4.01 -2.91 -17.97
N GLN A 273 -3.68 -2.06 -18.93
CA GLN A 273 -3.35 -2.50 -20.29
C GLN A 273 -2.08 -3.34 -20.32
N ALA A 274 -1.03 -2.94 -19.58
CA ALA A 274 0.19 -3.73 -19.43
C ALA A 274 -0.09 -5.07 -18.76
N GLN A 275 -0.89 -5.09 -17.71
CA GLN A 275 -1.31 -6.29 -16.99
C GLN A 275 -2.01 -7.29 -17.93
N GLU A 276 -3.05 -6.85 -18.63
CA GLU A 276 -3.82 -7.65 -19.57
C GLU A 276 -2.94 -8.17 -20.74
N MET A 277 -1.99 -7.34 -21.20
CA MET A 277 -1.02 -7.73 -22.21
C MET A 277 -0.12 -8.88 -21.73
N ILE A 278 0.46 -8.74 -20.53
CA ILE A 278 1.34 -9.75 -19.94
C ILE A 278 0.58 -11.07 -19.76
N GLU A 279 -0.60 -11.04 -19.15
CA GLU A 279 -1.43 -12.22 -18.94
C GLU A 279 -1.74 -12.94 -20.26
N ARG A 280 -2.21 -12.20 -21.25
CA ARG A 280 -2.52 -12.75 -22.58
C ARG A 280 -1.29 -13.38 -23.22
N ARG A 281 -0.14 -12.69 -23.21
CA ARG A 281 1.08 -13.20 -23.84
C ARG A 281 1.64 -14.43 -23.13
N VAL A 282 1.56 -14.48 -21.80
CA VAL A 282 1.92 -15.68 -21.02
C VAL A 282 1.10 -16.88 -21.49
N LYS A 283 -0.22 -16.74 -21.59
CA LYS A 283 -1.12 -17.80 -22.07
C LYS A 283 -0.85 -18.22 -23.51
N GLU A 284 -0.58 -17.27 -24.41
CA GLU A 284 -0.26 -17.54 -25.82
C GLU A 284 1.08 -18.28 -25.95
N ILE A 285 2.12 -17.88 -25.23
CA ILE A 285 3.41 -18.55 -25.22
C ILE A 285 3.27 -19.97 -24.63
N ALA A 286 2.55 -20.14 -23.53
CA ALA A 286 2.26 -21.45 -22.94
C ALA A 286 1.61 -22.40 -23.98
N LYS A 287 0.58 -21.92 -24.66
CA LYS A 287 -0.12 -22.67 -25.69
C LYS A 287 0.77 -23.03 -26.89
N ALA A 288 1.69 -22.17 -27.30
CA ALA A 288 2.66 -22.46 -28.35
C ALA A 288 3.63 -23.57 -27.93
N HIS A 289 4.01 -23.63 -26.63
CA HIS A 289 4.89 -24.66 -26.11
C HIS A 289 4.25 -26.05 -26.08
N GLU A 290 2.93 -26.14 -25.85
CA GLU A 290 2.20 -27.41 -26.01
C GLU A 290 2.43 -28.01 -27.40
N GLN A 291 2.32 -27.20 -28.46
CA GLN A 291 2.52 -27.66 -29.82
C GLN A 291 3.98 -27.93 -30.13
N MET A 292 4.91 -27.13 -29.62
CA MET A 292 6.34 -27.24 -29.95
C MET A 292 6.99 -28.44 -29.26
N TYR A 293 6.61 -28.76 -28.04
CA TYR A 293 7.27 -29.78 -27.21
C TYR A 293 6.38 -30.99 -26.89
N GLY A 294 5.09 -30.96 -27.23
CA GLY A 294 4.14 -32.01 -26.95
C GLY A 294 3.78 -32.16 -25.46
N VAL A 295 4.01 -31.10 -24.70
CA VAL A 295 3.64 -31.03 -23.28
C VAL A 295 2.21 -30.52 -23.11
N ASP A 296 1.54 -30.87 -22.02
CA ASP A 296 0.34 -30.17 -21.57
C ASP A 296 0.74 -29.04 -20.65
N VAL A 297 0.11 -27.87 -20.75
CA VAL A 297 0.45 -26.68 -19.95
C VAL A 297 -0.78 -26.11 -19.24
N SER A 298 -0.66 -25.88 -17.95
CA SER A 298 -1.64 -25.16 -17.14
C SER A 298 -1.04 -23.82 -16.69
N VAL A 299 -1.77 -22.74 -16.88
CA VAL A 299 -1.39 -21.38 -16.47
C VAL A 299 -2.36 -20.88 -15.43
N ASP A 300 -1.86 -20.54 -14.26
CA ASP A 300 -2.56 -19.77 -13.25
C ASP A 300 -1.92 -18.38 -13.19
N PHE A 301 -2.67 -17.38 -13.61
CA PHE A 301 -2.28 -15.98 -13.52
C PHE A 301 -3.28 -15.30 -12.60
N GLN A 302 -2.87 -15.12 -11.33
CA GLN A 302 -3.68 -14.49 -10.33
C GLN A 302 -3.48 -12.98 -10.39
N GLN A 303 -4.53 -12.27 -10.77
CA GLN A 303 -4.55 -10.83 -10.68
C GLN A 303 -4.45 -10.41 -9.22
N SER A 304 -3.72 -9.33 -8.97
CA SER A 304 -3.65 -8.70 -7.66
C SER A 304 -5.04 -8.43 -7.09
N SER A 305 -5.13 -8.45 -5.78
CA SER A 305 -6.28 -7.91 -5.06
C SER A 305 -6.43 -6.40 -5.21
N HIS A 306 -5.40 -5.69 -5.70
CA HIS A 306 -5.41 -4.24 -5.97
C HIS A 306 -4.82 -3.91 -7.34
N GLY A 307 -5.28 -2.80 -7.95
CA GLY A 307 -4.67 -2.21 -9.14
C GLY A 307 -3.34 -1.49 -8.83
N ALA A 308 -2.82 -0.72 -9.77
CA ALA A 308 -1.76 0.23 -9.49
C ALA A 308 -2.31 1.40 -8.67
N LEU A 309 -1.53 1.87 -7.70
CA LEU A 309 -1.84 3.08 -6.97
C LEU A 309 -1.53 4.29 -7.86
N ILE A 310 -2.56 5.03 -8.22
CA ILE A 310 -2.49 6.16 -9.15
C ILE A 310 -3.14 7.37 -8.50
N ASN A 311 -2.35 8.37 -8.15
CA ASN A 311 -2.84 9.62 -7.59
C ASN A 311 -3.62 10.43 -8.63
N ASP A 312 -4.81 10.92 -8.26
CA ASP A 312 -5.60 11.80 -9.11
C ASP A 312 -4.88 13.14 -9.31
N PRO A 313 -4.67 13.60 -10.56
CA PRO A 313 -3.93 14.82 -10.83
C PRO A 313 -4.61 16.09 -10.26
N GLY A 314 -5.94 16.17 -10.30
CA GLY A 314 -6.68 17.31 -9.78
C GLY A 314 -6.62 17.38 -8.26
N VAL A 315 -6.71 16.22 -7.59
CA VAL A 315 -6.57 16.15 -6.12
C VAL A 315 -5.15 16.53 -5.69
N VAL A 316 -4.12 16.08 -6.41
CA VAL A 316 -2.72 16.45 -6.11
C VAL A 316 -2.51 17.96 -6.29
N GLU A 317 -3.07 18.55 -7.36
CA GLU A 317 -2.98 20.00 -7.59
C GLU A 317 -3.63 20.80 -6.46
N ASP A 318 -4.86 20.42 -6.04
CA ASP A 318 -5.58 21.04 -4.93
C ASP A 318 -4.78 20.96 -3.61
N VAL A 319 -4.22 19.76 -3.32
CA VAL A 319 -3.41 19.55 -2.11
C VAL A 319 -2.12 20.36 -2.15
N MET A 320 -1.41 20.39 -3.27
CA MET A 320 -0.15 21.13 -3.40
C MET A 320 -0.34 22.64 -3.30
N GLU A 321 -1.48 23.16 -3.78
CA GLU A 321 -1.85 24.58 -3.56
C GLU A 321 -1.97 24.88 -2.06
N LYS A 322 -2.71 24.04 -1.31
CA LYS A 322 -2.87 24.22 0.14
C LYS A 322 -1.60 23.93 0.94
N ALA A 323 -0.84 22.95 0.52
CA ALA A 323 0.44 22.62 1.15
C ALA A 323 1.44 23.80 1.08
N GLY A 324 1.36 24.62 0.04
CA GLY A 324 2.18 25.84 -0.08
C GLY A 324 1.90 26.89 1.02
N GLU A 325 0.77 26.81 1.71
CA GLU A 325 0.45 27.66 2.88
C GLU A 325 1.04 27.11 4.19
N VAL A 326 1.40 25.80 4.24
CA VAL A 326 1.78 25.06 5.45
C VAL A 326 3.26 24.69 5.47
N PHE A 327 3.81 24.36 4.30
CA PHE A 327 5.15 23.80 4.13
C PHE A 327 6.06 24.76 3.35
N ASP A 328 7.36 24.75 3.69
CA ASP A 328 8.37 25.34 2.81
C ASP A 328 8.57 24.43 1.59
N PRO A 329 8.73 25.00 0.36
CA PRO A 329 8.96 24.19 -0.84
C PRO A 329 10.13 23.21 -0.72
N SER A 330 11.14 23.51 0.10
CA SER A 330 12.28 22.64 0.34
C SER A 330 11.90 21.38 1.14
N GLU A 331 10.74 21.30 1.78
CA GLU A 331 10.27 20.13 2.49
C GLU A 331 9.72 19.05 1.53
N PHE A 332 9.47 19.41 0.26
CA PHE A 332 9.11 18.45 -0.79
C PHE A 332 10.35 17.90 -1.50
N THR A 333 10.23 16.65 -1.95
CA THR A 333 11.25 15.99 -2.78
C THR A 333 10.58 15.13 -3.82
N HIS A 334 11.22 14.96 -4.97
CA HIS A 334 10.73 14.04 -5.99
C HIS A 334 11.17 12.61 -5.68
N VAL A 335 10.24 11.67 -5.80
CA VAL A 335 10.50 10.23 -5.69
C VAL A 335 9.82 9.54 -6.88
N GLU A 336 10.59 8.77 -7.63
CA GLU A 336 10.07 7.95 -8.72
C GLU A 336 9.01 6.95 -8.24
N ALA A 337 8.11 6.54 -9.12
CA ALA A 337 7.14 5.49 -8.84
C ALA A 337 7.84 4.17 -8.48
N MET A 338 7.29 3.44 -7.51
CA MET A 338 7.90 2.22 -6.98
C MET A 338 7.21 0.96 -7.49
N MET A 339 7.99 -0.09 -7.79
CA MET A 339 7.46 -1.41 -8.16
C MET A 339 7.01 -2.23 -6.92
N LEU A 340 6.54 -1.55 -5.88
CA LEU A 340 5.93 -2.12 -4.67
C LEU A 340 4.41 -2.10 -4.79
N GLY A 341 3.71 -2.98 -4.06
CA GLY A 341 2.25 -2.98 -3.96
C GLY A 341 1.77 -2.14 -2.78
N GLU A 342 0.53 -1.63 -2.87
CA GLU A 342 -0.18 -0.93 -1.78
C GLU A 342 -1.68 -1.05 -2.04
N ASP A 343 -2.43 -1.59 -1.08
CA ASP A 343 -3.85 -1.87 -1.25
C ASP A 343 -4.74 -0.62 -1.16
N PHE A 344 -4.18 0.54 -0.76
CA PHE A 344 -4.83 1.85 -0.88
C PHE A 344 -5.34 2.12 -2.31
N ALA A 345 -4.71 1.49 -3.31
CA ALA A 345 -5.15 1.54 -4.70
C ALA A 345 -6.63 1.15 -4.85
N ASN A 346 -7.15 0.23 -4.02
CA ASN A 346 -8.56 -0.17 -4.07
C ASN A 346 -9.51 0.98 -3.72
N TYR A 347 -9.13 1.90 -2.82
CA TYR A 347 -9.94 3.09 -2.56
C TYR A 347 -9.95 4.03 -3.76
N LEU A 348 -8.81 4.18 -4.45
CA LEU A 348 -8.69 5.06 -5.62
C LEU A 348 -9.41 4.49 -6.86
N GLU A 349 -9.84 3.23 -6.85
CA GLU A 349 -10.75 2.67 -7.85
C GLU A 349 -12.19 3.12 -7.64
N GLU A 350 -12.58 3.52 -6.42
CA GLU A 350 -13.95 3.84 -6.02
C GLU A 350 -14.17 5.34 -5.76
N MET A 351 -13.11 6.09 -5.43
CA MET A 351 -13.18 7.52 -5.11
C MET A 351 -11.88 8.24 -5.46
N ASP A 352 -11.96 9.55 -5.68
CA ASP A 352 -10.79 10.37 -5.94
C ASP A 352 -9.87 10.42 -4.71
N GLY A 353 -8.58 10.63 -4.92
CA GLY A 353 -7.66 10.74 -3.78
C GLY A 353 -6.20 10.80 -4.17
N CYS A 354 -5.37 10.87 -3.16
CA CYS A 354 -3.93 10.76 -3.34
C CYS A 354 -3.24 10.13 -2.13
N PHE A 355 -2.05 9.63 -2.39
CA PHE A 355 -1.18 8.96 -1.45
C PHE A 355 0.20 9.59 -1.51
N ALA A 356 0.73 10.01 -0.37
CA ALA A 356 2.02 10.67 -0.27
C ALA A 356 3.06 9.76 0.38
N PHE A 357 4.32 9.91 -0.01
CA PHE A 357 5.44 9.29 0.68
C PHE A 357 6.08 10.28 1.65
N ILE A 358 6.45 9.80 2.82
CA ILE A 358 7.15 10.58 3.85
C ILE A 358 8.51 9.93 4.11
N GLY A 359 9.56 10.72 4.11
CA GLY A 359 10.91 10.24 4.32
C GLY A 359 11.16 9.78 5.75
N GLY A 360 11.52 8.51 5.90
CA GLY A 360 11.96 7.89 7.16
C GLY A 360 13.45 8.09 7.46
N GLY A 361 14.23 8.62 6.50
CA GLY A 361 15.67 8.83 6.65
C GLY A 361 16.53 7.67 6.15
N ASP A 362 17.80 7.70 6.52
CA ASP A 362 18.80 6.69 6.12
C ASP A 362 18.84 5.56 7.15
N HIS A 363 17.87 4.69 7.08
CA HIS A 363 17.70 3.50 7.91
C HIS A 363 17.56 2.24 7.03
N PRO A 364 17.65 1.03 7.60
CA PRO A 364 17.35 -0.20 6.87
C PRO A 364 15.98 -0.16 6.18
N ALA A 365 15.88 -0.76 5.00
CA ALA A 365 14.66 -0.75 4.19
C ALA A 365 13.47 -1.35 4.94
N ASN A 366 12.24 -0.98 4.51
CA ASN A 366 11.00 -1.60 4.97
C ASN A 366 11.08 -3.13 4.82
N HIS A 367 10.42 -3.87 5.69
CA HIS A 367 10.43 -5.35 5.84
C HIS A 367 11.76 -5.95 6.37
N HIS A 368 12.71 -5.14 6.80
CA HIS A 368 13.96 -5.62 7.39
C HIS A 368 13.85 -5.69 8.93
N GLY A 369 14.39 -6.74 9.57
CA GLY A 369 14.33 -6.90 11.04
C GLY A 369 15.03 -5.81 11.86
N LYS A 370 15.79 -4.93 11.20
CA LYS A 370 16.39 -3.71 11.80
C LYS A 370 15.73 -2.43 11.30
N PHE A 371 14.53 -2.54 10.73
CA PHE A 371 13.78 -1.37 10.29
C PHE A 371 13.50 -0.45 11.48
N ASP A 372 13.73 0.81 11.29
CA ASP A 372 13.30 1.93 12.13
C ASP A 372 13.28 3.16 11.23
N PHE A 373 12.69 4.26 11.68
CA PHE A 373 12.66 5.51 10.94
C PHE A 373 12.84 6.72 11.87
N ASP A 374 13.30 7.83 11.31
CA ASP A 374 13.42 9.10 12.06
C ASP A 374 12.01 9.60 12.42
N GLU A 375 11.73 9.70 13.71
CA GLU A 375 10.42 10.12 14.25
C GLU A 375 10.00 11.55 13.83
N LYS A 376 10.90 12.34 13.23
CA LYS A 376 10.53 13.61 12.56
C LYS A 376 9.53 13.40 11.42
N ALA A 377 9.51 12.23 10.79
CA ALA A 377 8.53 11.85 9.78
C ALA A 377 7.08 11.97 10.31
N LEU A 378 6.86 11.68 11.59
CA LEU A 378 5.54 11.73 12.23
C LEU A 378 4.92 13.12 12.12
N ILE A 379 5.67 14.18 12.41
CA ILE A 379 5.17 15.56 12.33
C ILE A 379 4.87 15.99 10.90
N SER A 380 5.72 15.61 9.95
CA SER A 380 5.42 15.84 8.52
C SER A 380 4.11 15.15 8.12
N GLY A 381 3.87 13.93 8.63
CA GLY A 381 2.63 13.19 8.41
C GLY A 381 1.40 13.88 9.01
N VAL A 382 1.47 14.31 10.26
CA VAL A 382 0.37 15.03 10.94
C VAL A 382 0.04 16.33 10.19
N ARG A 383 1.06 17.13 9.85
CA ARG A 383 0.88 18.37 9.07
C ARG A 383 0.20 18.11 7.73
N LEU A 384 0.62 17.06 7.03
CA LEU A 384 0.05 16.71 5.74
C LEU A 384 -1.38 16.19 5.86
N MET A 385 -1.68 15.32 6.84
CA MET A 385 -3.04 14.84 7.11
C MET A 385 -4.00 15.99 7.44
N LEU A 386 -3.56 16.98 8.22
CA LEU A 386 -4.34 18.18 8.50
C LEU A 386 -4.53 19.05 7.24
N THR A 387 -3.51 19.12 6.38
CA THR A 387 -3.59 19.84 5.09
C THR A 387 -4.67 19.22 4.19
N PHE A 388 -4.78 17.89 4.11
CA PHE A 388 -5.85 17.21 3.37
C PHE A 388 -7.26 17.61 3.82
N VAL A 389 -7.43 17.98 5.08
CA VAL A 389 -8.75 18.37 5.61
C VAL A 389 -9.17 19.76 5.14
N ILE A 390 -8.24 20.64 4.85
CA ILE A 390 -8.52 22.03 4.45
C ILE A 390 -8.59 22.26 2.93
N VAL A 391 -8.33 21.22 2.15
CA VAL A 391 -8.39 21.23 0.66
C VAL A 391 -9.80 21.43 0.10
#